data_a3481b8f760ab2f1ffe570a6960b4629
#
_entry.id   a3481b8f760ab2f1ffe570a6960b4629
#
_cell.length_a   1.000
_cell.length_b   1.000
_cell.length_c   1.000
_cell.angle_alpha   90.00
_cell.angle_beta   90.00
_cell.angle_gamma   90.00
#
_symmetry.space_group_name_H-M   'P 1'
#
loop_
_entity.id
_entity.type
_entity.pdbx_description
1 polymer ?
#
loop_
_entity_poly.entity_id
_entity_poly.type
_entity_poly.pdbx_seq_one_letter_code
_entity_poly.pdbx_strand_id
1 'polypeptide(L)'
;MIRKQLRITYELIMIAIGALIVAMGLELILSPNGMVDSGTTALSVIIHSLTDIPMFILLLIFNIPILLFTSKSFDKMFLFKTLWANLCSSIFLYLLTPVPPVTTSEFLIVIYGGVALGLGAGTVIKFGGAIDGSEMLAIWANQKFKVPVSTFLMSINIIVLVITAIVFSIESAMFSLTIIYIMTKLVDLILDGFNQGRSIIVISNKSKEIGEHIINNLGISITYLEGYGGYLGKKSKVILCITDKFTYPTLKKNILEIDSNAIIETSYLADSHNIEKTSIEHVIRKKLIN
;
A
#
# COMPACT_ATOMS: atom_id res chain seq x y z
N MET A 1 -14.21 27.36 0.69
CA MET A 1 -12.95 27.61 -0.04
C MET A 1 -11.73 27.32 0.85
N ILE A 2 -11.63 27.89 2.02
CA ILE A 2 -10.51 27.76 2.98
C ILE A 2 -10.20 26.29 3.34
N ARG A 3 -11.19 25.46 3.65
CA ARG A 3 -10.99 24.03 3.98
C ARG A 3 -10.38 23.21 2.83
N LYS A 4 -10.72 23.55 1.59
CA LYS A 4 -10.14 22.86 0.39
C LYS A 4 -8.68 23.25 0.19
N GLN A 5 -8.33 24.51 0.41
CA GLN A 5 -6.94 25.00 0.31
C GLN A 5 -6.07 24.39 1.42
N LEU A 6 -6.55 24.37 2.67
CA LEU A 6 -5.84 23.75 3.79
C LEU A 6 -5.57 22.25 3.53
N ARG A 7 -6.53 21.54 2.97
CA ARG A 7 -6.36 20.12 2.60
C ARG A 7 -5.27 19.92 1.53
N ILE A 8 -5.29 20.74 0.47
CA ILE A 8 -4.27 20.64 -0.60
C ILE A 8 -2.87 20.96 -0.03
N THR A 9 -2.73 21.99 0.79
CA THR A 9 -1.46 22.33 1.44
C THR A 9 -0.95 21.18 2.30
N TYR A 10 -1.82 20.56 3.10
CA TYR A 10 -1.46 19.38 3.90
C TYR A 10 -0.99 18.21 3.02
N GLU A 11 -1.71 17.92 1.93
CA GLU A 11 -1.35 16.85 0.98
C GLU A 11 0.03 17.12 0.34
N LEU A 12 0.32 18.36 -0.05
CA LEU A 12 1.62 18.74 -0.62
C LEU A 12 2.78 18.63 0.39
N ILE A 13 2.55 18.98 1.65
CA ILE A 13 3.54 18.82 2.72
C ILE A 13 3.83 17.33 2.94
N MET A 14 2.80 16.49 3.02
CA MET A 14 2.98 15.06 3.21
C MET A 14 3.69 14.40 2.02
N ILE A 15 3.42 14.85 0.79
CA ILE A 15 4.14 14.43 -0.40
C ILE A 15 5.63 14.83 -0.31
N ALA A 16 5.94 16.04 0.12
CA ALA A 16 7.32 16.49 0.30
C ALA A 16 8.05 15.67 1.38
N ILE A 17 7.39 15.34 2.49
CA ILE A 17 7.95 14.44 3.52
C ILE A 17 8.21 13.04 2.94
N GLY A 18 7.26 12.49 2.19
CA GLY A 18 7.45 11.20 1.52
C GLY A 18 8.62 11.21 0.54
N ALA A 19 8.73 12.27 -0.27
CA ALA A 19 9.83 12.48 -1.20
C ALA A 19 11.20 12.60 -0.50
N LEU A 20 11.25 13.26 0.67
CA LEU A 20 12.46 13.33 1.49
C LEU A 20 12.89 11.94 1.97
N ILE A 21 11.95 11.14 2.48
CA ILE A 21 12.24 9.78 2.97
C ILE A 21 12.75 8.90 1.82
N VAL A 22 12.16 8.99 0.62
CA VAL A 22 12.65 8.27 -0.57
C VAL A 22 14.06 8.74 -0.94
N ALA A 23 14.30 10.04 -0.98
CA ALA A 23 15.62 10.59 -1.31
C ALA A 23 16.70 10.12 -0.32
N MET A 24 16.38 10.06 0.99
CA MET A 24 17.28 9.50 2.00
C MET A 24 17.56 8.01 1.77
N GLY A 25 16.53 7.23 1.45
CA GLY A 25 16.68 5.80 1.14
C GLY A 25 17.55 5.56 -0.10
N LEU A 26 17.35 6.35 -1.15
CA LEU A 26 18.11 6.24 -2.39
C LEU A 26 19.56 6.71 -2.24
N GLU A 27 19.77 7.94 -1.81
CA GLU A 27 21.10 8.58 -1.84
C GLU A 27 22.01 8.11 -0.71
N LEU A 28 21.47 7.87 0.51
CA LEU A 28 22.28 7.53 1.67
C LEU A 28 22.42 6.03 1.91
N ILE A 29 21.53 5.21 1.31
CA ILE A 29 21.48 3.78 1.61
C ILE A 29 21.69 2.92 0.36
N LEU A 30 20.90 3.09 -0.71
CA LEU A 30 20.92 2.18 -1.85
C LEU A 30 22.02 2.50 -2.88
N SER A 31 21.98 3.71 -3.43
CA SER A 31 22.85 4.13 -4.55
C SER A 31 24.34 3.93 -4.28
N PRO A 32 24.88 4.31 -3.11
CA PRO A 32 26.31 4.14 -2.81
C PRO A 32 26.75 2.67 -2.70
N ASN A 33 25.79 1.76 -2.49
CA ASN A 33 26.04 0.33 -2.29
C ASN A 33 25.69 -0.52 -3.53
N GLY A 34 25.39 0.10 -4.68
CA GLY A 34 25.04 -0.60 -5.92
C GLY A 34 23.77 -1.43 -5.84
N MET A 35 22.86 -1.07 -4.92
CA MET A 35 21.54 -1.68 -4.81
C MET A 35 20.49 -0.76 -5.41
N VAL A 36 19.50 -1.34 -6.06
CA VAL A 36 18.45 -0.61 -6.76
C VAL A 36 17.08 -0.96 -6.20
N ASP A 37 16.12 -0.08 -6.45
CA ASP A 37 14.70 -0.34 -6.19
C ASP A 37 13.98 -0.83 -7.46
N SER A 38 13.04 -0.07 -7.99
CA SER A 38 12.21 -0.47 -9.13
C SER A 38 12.16 0.63 -10.19
N GLY A 39 11.76 0.25 -11.40
CA GLY A 39 11.34 1.17 -12.44
C GLY A 39 12.40 2.16 -12.91
N THR A 40 11.98 3.41 -13.09
CA THR A 40 12.85 4.50 -13.59
C THR A 40 13.88 4.94 -12.56
N THR A 41 13.58 4.80 -11.28
CA THR A 41 14.51 5.12 -10.20
C THR A 41 15.69 4.16 -10.23
N ALA A 42 15.45 2.88 -10.38
CA ALA A 42 16.49 1.86 -10.53
C ALA A 42 17.39 2.12 -11.75
N LEU A 43 16.79 2.47 -12.90
CA LEU A 43 17.55 2.86 -14.08
C LEU A 43 18.43 4.08 -13.81
N SER A 44 17.93 5.04 -13.02
CA SER A 44 18.72 6.22 -12.62
C SER A 44 19.91 5.85 -11.76
N VAL A 45 19.77 4.92 -10.82
CA VAL A 45 20.90 4.40 -9.99
C VAL A 45 21.94 3.71 -10.86
N ILE A 46 21.49 2.82 -11.78
CA ILE A 46 22.39 2.09 -12.69
C ILE A 46 23.18 3.06 -13.57
N ILE A 47 22.52 4.02 -14.20
CA ILE A 47 23.19 4.99 -15.09
C ILE A 47 24.09 5.92 -14.29
N HIS A 48 23.68 6.35 -13.10
CA HIS A 48 24.55 7.14 -12.20
C HIS A 48 25.85 6.42 -11.92
N SER A 49 25.80 5.13 -11.56
CA SER A 49 27.00 4.32 -11.26
C SER A 49 27.92 4.11 -12.47
N LEU A 50 27.41 4.19 -13.71
CA LEU A 50 28.19 4.00 -14.94
C LEU A 50 28.75 5.33 -15.51
N THR A 51 28.11 6.46 -15.20
CA THR A 51 28.38 7.74 -15.91
C THR A 51 28.73 8.90 -15.00
N ASP A 52 28.61 8.72 -13.69
CA ASP A 52 28.77 9.75 -12.65
C ASP A 52 27.77 10.95 -12.81
N ILE A 53 26.77 10.82 -13.71
CA ILE A 53 25.73 11.84 -13.84
C ILE A 53 24.92 11.86 -12.54
N PRO A 54 24.71 13.02 -11.89
CA PRO A 54 23.97 13.10 -10.64
C PRO A 54 22.57 12.50 -10.74
N MET A 55 22.19 11.68 -9.74
CA MET A 55 20.96 10.91 -9.73
C MET A 55 19.69 11.79 -9.85
N PHE A 56 19.70 12.99 -9.25
CA PHE A 56 18.58 13.93 -9.33
C PHE A 56 18.30 14.40 -10.77
N ILE A 57 19.34 14.50 -11.61
CA ILE A 57 19.19 14.85 -13.04
C ILE A 57 18.55 13.69 -13.79
N LEU A 58 19.03 12.48 -13.57
CA LEU A 58 18.52 11.27 -14.24
C LEU A 58 17.06 11.03 -13.91
N LEU A 59 16.65 11.19 -12.64
CA LEU A 59 15.25 11.09 -12.25
C LEU A 59 14.36 12.07 -13.00
N LEU A 60 14.78 13.32 -13.15
CA LEU A 60 14.01 14.32 -13.90
C LEU A 60 13.96 13.97 -15.40
N ILE A 61 15.08 13.51 -15.96
CA ILE A 61 15.18 13.13 -17.40
C ILE A 61 14.23 11.96 -17.71
N PHE A 62 14.08 10.98 -16.81
CA PHE A 62 13.18 9.85 -17.05
C PHE A 62 11.73 10.18 -16.70
N ASN A 63 11.48 10.80 -15.56
CA ASN A 63 10.13 10.98 -15.05
C ASN A 63 9.36 12.09 -15.78
N ILE A 64 10.00 13.22 -16.16
CA ILE A 64 9.31 14.32 -16.82
C ILE A 64 8.75 13.92 -18.19
N PRO A 65 9.50 13.27 -19.10
CA PRO A 65 8.95 12.82 -20.37
C PRO A 65 7.79 11.82 -20.20
N ILE A 66 7.91 10.91 -19.24
CA ILE A 66 6.85 9.93 -18.94
C ILE A 66 5.59 10.65 -18.44
N LEU A 67 5.74 11.62 -17.53
CA LEU A 67 4.65 12.45 -17.03
C LEU A 67 3.96 13.20 -18.18
N LEU A 68 4.71 13.78 -19.08
CA LEU A 68 4.17 14.49 -20.24
C LEU A 68 3.44 13.53 -21.20
N PHE A 69 4.03 12.37 -21.49
CA PHE A 69 3.45 11.35 -22.35
C PHE A 69 2.15 10.80 -21.81
N THR A 70 2.09 10.54 -20.51
CA THR A 70 0.93 9.94 -19.84
C THR A 70 -0.10 10.98 -19.40
N SER A 71 0.19 12.28 -19.54
CA SER A 71 -0.62 13.40 -19.02
C SER A 71 -2.10 13.38 -19.43
N LYS A 72 -2.41 12.85 -20.62
CA LYS A 72 -3.80 12.75 -21.12
C LYS A 72 -4.64 11.69 -20.40
N SER A 73 -3.98 10.79 -19.69
CA SER A 73 -4.64 9.64 -19.00
C SER A 73 -4.90 9.91 -17.52
N PHE A 74 -4.41 11.03 -16.99
CA PHE A 74 -4.50 11.35 -15.57
C PHE A 74 -5.19 12.68 -15.30
N ASP A 75 -5.78 12.79 -14.10
CA ASP A 75 -6.34 14.06 -13.63
C ASP A 75 -5.24 15.11 -13.40
N LYS A 76 -5.58 16.38 -13.67
CA LYS A 76 -4.64 17.50 -13.52
C LYS A 76 -4.05 17.64 -12.13
N MET A 77 -4.83 17.28 -11.10
CA MET A 77 -4.36 17.36 -9.72
C MET A 77 -3.34 16.26 -9.41
N PHE A 78 -3.55 15.06 -9.92
CA PHE A 78 -2.56 13.97 -9.83
C PHE A 78 -1.26 14.36 -10.53
N LEU A 79 -1.32 14.89 -11.75
CA LEU A 79 -0.14 15.35 -12.49
C LEU A 79 0.62 16.45 -11.74
N PHE A 80 -0.09 17.41 -11.17
CA PHE A 80 0.51 18.48 -10.37
C PHE A 80 1.23 17.93 -9.13
N LYS A 81 0.58 17.04 -8.39
CA LYS A 81 1.17 16.41 -7.19
C LYS A 81 2.35 15.51 -7.53
N THR A 82 2.30 14.79 -8.65
CA THR A 82 3.40 13.97 -9.14
C THR A 82 4.58 14.84 -9.56
N LEU A 83 4.35 15.93 -10.28
CA LEU A 83 5.41 16.89 -10.60
C LEU A 83 6.02 17.48 -9.34
N TRP A 84 5.20 17.85 -8.37
CA TRP A 84 5.65 18.34 -7.07
C TRP A 84 6.51 17.31 -6.34
N ALA A 85 6.08 16.04 -6.28
CA ALA A 85 6.83 14.94 -5.67
C ALA A 85 8.22 14.76 -6.32
N ASN A 86 8.27 14.75 -7.66
CA ASN A 86 9.51 14.59 -8.40
C ASN A 86 10.47 15.79 -8.23
N LEU A 87 9.95 17.01 -8.19
CA LEU A 87 10.77 18.19 -7.90
C LEU A 87 11.33 18.16 -6.49
N CYS A 88 10.49 17.85 -5.48
CA CYS A 88 10.94 17.72 -4.10
C CYS A 88 12.00 16.60 -3.96
N SER A 89 11.75 15.42 -4.55
CA SER A 89 12.70 14.30 -4.54
C SER A 89 14.05 14.70 -5.15
N SER A 90 14.02 15.35 -6.31
CA SER A 90 15.26 15.81 -6.97
C SER A 90 16.01 16.85 -6.16
N ILE A 91 15.32 17.81 -5.52
CA ILE A 91 15.95 18.81 -4.65
C ILE A 91 16.58 18.11 -3.43
N PHE A 92 15.89 17.17 -2.80
CA PHE A 92 16.42 16.45 -1.65
C PHE A 92 17.61 15.56 -2.02
N LEU A 93 17.56 14.87 -3.16
CA LEU A 93 18.71 14.12 -3.68
C LEU A 93 19.92 15.02 -3.88
N TYR A 94 19.74 16.18 -4.53
CA TYR A 94 20.82 17.16 -4.71
C TYR A 94 21.43 17.61 -3.37
N LEU A 95 20.60 17.87 -2.37
CA LEU A 95 21.05 18.28 -1.05
C LEU A 95 21.75 17.15 -0.27
N LEU A 96 21.41 15.90 -0.54
CA LEU A 96 21.98 14.72 0.12
C LEU A 96 23.25 14.18 -0.58
N THR A 97 23.49 14.51 -1.85
CA THR A 97 24.66 14.05 -2.61
C THR A 97 26.01 14.23 -1.88
N PRO A 98 26.29 15.33 -1.14
CA PRO A 98 27.55 15.45 -0.39
C PRO A 98 27.60 14.64 0.92
N VAL A 99 26.52 13.99 1.31
CA VAL A 99 26.44 13.24 2.59
C VAL A 99 26.96 11.82 2.38
N PRO A 100 27.87 11.33 3.24
CA PRO A 100 28.37 9.98 3.11
C PRO A 100 27.28 8.93 3.38
N PRO A 101 27.40 7.71 2.84
CA PRO A 101 26.45 6.63 3.08
C PRO A 101 26.35 6.29 4.57
N VAL A 102 25.13 6.01 5.02
CA VAL A 102 24.84 5.72 6.43
C VAL A 102 25.38 4.36 6.86
N THR A 103 25.42 3.38 5.94
CA THR A 103 25.87 2.02 6.23
C THR A 103 26.39 1.35 4.97
N THR A 104 27.29 0.39 5.16
CA THR A 104 27.79 -0.53 4.13
C THR A 104 27.37 -1.99 4.42
N SER A 105 26.64 -2.22 5.51
CA SER A 105 26.12 -3.55 5.85
C SER A 105 24.95 -3.91 4.95
N GLU A 106 25.11 -4.92 4.10
CA GLU A 106 24.10 -5.39 3.15
C GLU A 106 22.76 -5.68 3.80
N PHE A 107 22.76 -6.32 4.98
CA PHE A 107 21.57 -6.60 5.74
C PHE A 107 20.81 -5.32 6.17
N LEU A 108 21.54 -4.30 6.65
CA LEU A 108 20.93 -3.03 7.03
C LEU A 108 20.42 -2.25 5.81
N ILE A 109 21.16 -2.30 4.70
CA ILE A 109 20.76 -1.66 3.44
C ILE A 109 19.42 -2.23 2.95
N VAL A 110 19.29 -3.55 2.93
CA VAL A 110 18.07 -4.22 2.47
C VAL A 110 16.87 -3.84 3.35
N ILE A 111 17.01 -3.91 4.66
CA ILE A 111 15.90 -3.62 5.57
C ILE A 111 15.56 -2.14 5.58
N TYR A 112 16.51 -1.29 5.93
CA TYR A 112 16.24 0.14 6.09
C TYR A 112 16.03 0.86 4.75
N GLY A 113 16.70 0.42 3.67
CA GLY A 113 16.43 0.90 2.33
C GLY A 113 15.02 0.56 1.87
N GLY A 114 14.61 -0.71 1.97
CA GLY A 114 13.25 -1.14 1.63
C GLY A 114 12.18 -0.45 2.48
N VAL A 115 12.45 -0.26 3.79
CA VAL A 115 11.55 0.46 4.70
C VAL A 115 11.45 1.94 4.33
N ALA A 116 12.56 2.63 4.09
CA ALA A 116 12.55 4.04 3.72
C ALA A 116 11.81 4.26 2.40
N LEU A 117 12.11 3.46 1.37
CA LEU A 117 11.43 3.55 0.08
C LEU A 117 9.94 3.26 0.21
N GLY A 118 9.56 2.19 0.93
CA GLY A 118 8.15 1.82 1.11
C GLY A 118 7.35 2.87 1.88
N LEU A 119 7.90 3.42 2.96
CA LEU A 119 7.27 4.50 3.73
C LEU A 119 7.15 5.78 2.90
N GLY A 120 8.21 6.16 2.20
CA GLY A 120 8.23 7.37 1.40
C GLY A 120 7.28 7.28 0.20
N ALA A 121 7.44 6.27 -0.66
CA ALA A 121 6.59 6.05 -1.83
C ALA A 121 5.12 5.83 -1.45
N GLY A 122 4.86 4.98 -0.45
CA GLY A 122 3.51 4.75 0.05
C GLY A 122 2.84 6.04 0.56
N THR A 123 3.60 6.93 1.21
CA THR A 123 3.07 8.23 1.63
C THR A 123 2.72 9.09 0.42
N VAL A 124 3.60 9.20 -0.56
CA VAL A 124 3.34 10.01 -1.78
C VAL A 124 2.12 9.51 -2.53
N ILE A 125 2.01 8.19 -2.74
CA ILE A 125 0.87 7.57 -3.43
C ILE A 125 -0.43 7.79 -2.64
N LYS A 126 -0.41 7.64 -1.33
CA LYS A 126 -1.57 7.86 -0.44
C LYS A 126 -2.15 9.26 -0.56
N PHE A 127 -1.29 10.26 -0.77
CA PHE A 127 -1.71 11.65 -0.95
C PHE A 127 -1.92 12.04 -2.42
N GLY A 128 -1.91 11.06 -3.32
CA GLY A 128 -2.33 11.19 -4.73
C GLY A 128 -1.25 11.74 -5.65
N GLY A 129 0.02 11.43 -5.38
CA GLY A 129 1.15 11.63 -6.26
C GLY A 129 1.81 10.31 -6.66
N ALA A 130 2.85 10.38 -7.47
CA ALA A 130 3.77 9.28 -7.80
C ALA A 130 5.20 9.80 -7.84
N ILE A 131 6.17 8.98 -7.47
CA ILE A 131 7.60 9.33 -7.58
C ILE A 131 8.21 8.66 -8.81
N ASP A 132 7.79 7.43 -9.09
CA ASP A 132 8.35 6.65 -10.19
C ASP A 132 7.47 6.71 -11.44
N GLY A 133 8.10 7.02 -12.58
CA GLY A 133 7.45 7.04 -13.87
C GLY A 133 6.95 5.69 -14.35
N SER A 134 7.56 4.57 -13.88
CA SER A 134 7.13 3.23 -14.27
C SER A 134 5.70 2.92 -13.81
N GLU A 135 5.28 3.40 -12.64
CA GLU A 135 3.91 3.28 -12.15
C GLU A 135 2.91 3.98 -13.07
N MET A 136 3.26 5.18 -13.52
CA MET A 136 2.45 5.93 -14.47
C MET A 136 2.34 5.22 -15.83
N LEU A 137 3.45 4.68 -16.32
CA LEU A 137 3.46 3.88 -17.56
C LEU A 137 2.61 2.62 -17.43
N ALA A 138 2.65 1.96 -16.27
CA ALA A 138 1.86 0.75 -16.01
C ALA A 138 0.35 1.05 -16.02
N ILE A 139 -0.08 2.15 -15.39
CA ILE A 139 -1.48 2.57 -15.39
C ILE A 139 -1.93 2.96 -16.82
N TRP A 140 -1.09 3.71 -17.55
CA TRP A 140 -1.34 4.06 -18.94
C TRP A 140 -1.46 2.82 -19.84
N ALA A 141 -0.54 1.86 -19.71
CA ALA A 141 -0.58 0.60 -20.46
C ALA A 141 -1.82 -0.23 -20.14
N ASN A 142 -2.25 -0.24 -18.87
CA ASN A 142 -3.50 -0.90 -18.48
C ASN A 142 -4.72 -0.27 -19.15
N GLN A 143 -4.80 1.06 -19.20
CA GLN A 143 -5.91 1.75 -19.85
C GLN A 143 -5.95 1.49 -21.35
N LYS A 144 -4.81 1.49 -22.03
CA LYS A 144 -4.71 1.40 -23.48
C LYS A 144 -4.69 -0.05 -24.01
N PHE A 145 -3.95 -0.94 -23.37
CA PHE A 145 -3.71 -2.31 -23.83
C PHE A 145 -4.39 -3.38 -22.97
N LYS A 146 -5.05 -2.98 -21.86
CA LYS A 146 -5.69 -3.89 -20.89
C LYS A 146 -4.71 -4.88 -20.24
N VAL A 147 -3.43 -4.58 -20.22
CA VAL A 147 -2.42 -5.35 -19.49
C VAL A 147 -2.56 -5.03 -18.00
N PRO A 148 -2.63 -6.02 -17.10
CA PRO A 148 -2.66 -5.76 -15.66
C PRO A 148 -1.45 -4.93 -15.21
N VAL A 149 -1.67 -3.92 -14.34
CA VAL A 149 -0.62 -3.03 -13.84
C VAL A 149 0.51 -3.82 -13.20
N SER A 150 0.18 -4.81 -12.38
CA SER A 150 1.16 -5.69 -11.72
C SER A 150 2.04 -6.46 -12.71
N THR A 151 1.44 -6.98 -13.80
CA THR A 151 2.18 -7.70 -14.85
C THR A 151 3.17 -6.79 -15.56
N PHE A 152 2.76 -5.56 -15.88
CA PHE A 152 3.62 -4.57 -16.53
C PHE A 152 4.78 -4.15 -15.62
N LEU A 153 4.52 -3.84 -14.35
CA LEU A 153 5.56 -3.50 -13.37
C LEU A 153 6.52 -4.66 -13.13
N MET A 154 5.99 -5.88 -13.00
CA MET A 154 6.82 -7.08 -12.83
C MET A 154 7.76 -7.28 -14.03
N SER A 155 7.28 -7.04 -15.26
CA SER A 155 8.12 -7.16 -16.47
C SER A 155 9.25 -6.13 -16.46
N ILE A 156 8.98 -4.87 -16.09
CA ILE A 156 10.01 -3.84 -15.94
C ILE A 156 11.01 -4.23 -14.86
N ASN A 157 10.54 -4.66 -13.70
CA ASN A 157 11.40 -5.04 -12.59
C ASN A 157 12.31 -6.23 -12.92
N ILE A 158 11.83 -7.23 -13.67
CA ILE A 158 12.68 -8.34 -14.14
C ILE A 158 13.79 -7.80 -15.04
N ILE A 159 13.49 -6.91 -15.99
CA ILE A 159 14.49 -6.32 -16.88
C ILE A 159 15.54 -5.56 -16.06
N VAL A 160 15.08 -4.71 -15.12
CA VAL A 160 15.97 -3.94 -14.24
C VAL A 160 16.87 -4.85 -13.42
N LEU A 161 16.32 -5.91 -12.81
CA LEU A 161 17.09 -6.88 -12.01
C LEU A 161 18.14 -7.64 -12.84
N VAL A 162 17.81 -8.01 -14.09
CA VAL A 162 18.79 -8.61 -15.01
C VAL A 162 19.93 -7.62 -15.32
N ILE A 163 19.61 -6.36 -15.60
CA ILE A 163 20.63 -5.34 -15.83
C ILE A 163 21.46 -5.13 -14.57
N THR A 164 20.85 -5.07 -13.39
CA THR A 164 21.55 -4.95 -12.10
C THR A 164 22.53 -6.11 -11.87
N ALA A 165 22.11 -7.34 -12.20
CA ALA A 165 22.98 -8.51 -12.08
C ALA A 165 24.20 -8.45 -13.01
N ILE A 166 24.06 -7.84 -14.18
CA ILE A 166 25.16 -7.70 -15.16
C ILE A 166 26.08 -6.52 -14.78
N VAL A 167 25.52 -5.39 -14.35
CA VAL A 167 26.27 -4.15 -14.08
C VAL A 167 26.98 -4.19 -12.73
N PHE A 168 26.30 -4.68 -11.70
CA PHE A 168 26.86 -4.78 -10.35
C PHE A 168 27.27 -6.21 -10.00
N SER A 169 26.32 -7.02 -9.51
CA SER A 169 26.52 -8.44 -9.22
C SER A 169 25.18 -9.19 -9.10
N ILE A 170 25.22 -10.50 -9.10
CA ILE A 170 24.03 -11.35 -8.85
C ILE A 170 23.54 -11.12 -7.42
N GLU A 171 24.43 -10.97 -6.45
CA GLU A 171 24.10 -10.68 -5.07
C GLU A 171 23.35 -9.34 -4.95
N SER A 172 23.81 -8.29 -5.63
CA SER A 172 23.13 -6.99 -5.67
C SER A 172 21.73 -7.10 -6.25
N ALA A 173 21.51 -7.90 -7.28
CA ALA A 173 20.19 -8.15 -7.85
C ALA A 173 19.29 -8.92 -6.87
N MET A 174 19.81 -9.91 -6.13
CA MET A 174 19.04 -10.63 -5.09
C MET A 174 18.65 -9.73 -3.92
N PHE A 175 19.56 -8.86 -3.46
CA PHE A 175 19.26 -7.86 -2.44
C PHE A 175 18.24 -6.85 -2.93
N SER A 176 18.37 -6.38 -4.17
CA SER A 176 17.40 -5.46 -4.79
C SER A 176 16.00 -6.08 -4.90
N LEU A 177 15.90 -7.36 -5.25
CA LEU A 177 14.63 -8.09 -5.24
C LEU A 177 13.99 -8.08 -3.85
N THR A 178 14.80 -8.27 -2.80
CA THR A 178 14.31 -8.25 -1.41
C THR A 178 13.87 -6.83 -1.00
N ILE A 179 14.60 -5.80 -1.42
CA ILE A 179 14.23 -4.39 -1.21
C ILE A 179 12.87 -4.08 -1.87
N ILE A 180 12.69 -4.48 -3.13
CA ILE A 180 11.43 -4.31 -3.87
C ILE A 180 10.27 -5.01 -3.14
N TYR A 181 10.50 -6.21 -2.60
CA TYR A 181 9.48 -6.94 -1.84
C TYR A 181 9.08 -6.19 -0.55
N ILE A 182 10.06 -5.76 0.25
CA ILE A 182 9.80 -5.00 1.50
C ILE A 182 9.08 -3.69 1.18
N MET A 183 9.59 -2.94 0.19
CA MET A 183 8.98 -1.70 -0.28
C MET A 183 7.51 -1.90 -0.65
N THR A 184 7.21 -2.87 -1.52
CA THR A 184 5.85 -3.15 -1.99
C THR A 184 4.92 -3.48 -0.83
N LYS A 185 5.35 -4.33 0.11
CA LYS A 185 4.56 -4.68 1.30
C LYS A 185 4.25 -3.49 2.19
N LEU A 186 5.19 -2.56 2.32
CA LEU A 186 4.96 -1.34 3.10
C LEU A 186 4.06 -0.34 2.37
N VAL A 187 4.20 -0.22 1.06
CA VAL A 187 3.28 0.59 0.25
C VAL A 187 1.85 0.06 0.41
N ASP A 188 1.62 -1.24 0.24
CA ASP A 188 0.31 -1.87 0.45
C ASP A 188 -0.22 -1.56 1.86
N LEU A 189 0.63 -1.70 2.88
CA LEU A 189 0.25 -1.44 4.27
C LEU A 189 -0.16 0.02 4.51
N ILE A 190 0.52 0.97 3.88
CA ILE A 190 0.21 2.41 4.00
C ILE A 190 -1.09 2.75 3.26
N LEU A 191 -1.30 2.16 2.08
CA LEU A 191 -2.50 2.40 1.27
C LEU A 191 -3.74 1.78 1.90
N ASP A 192 -3.68 0.50 2.20
CA ASP A 192 -4.80 -0.27 2.75
C ASP A 192 -5.03 0.00 4.25
N GLY A 193 -3.96 0.47 4.93
CA GLY A 193 -3.95 0.66 6.37
C GLY A 193 -3.82 -0.65 7.15
N PHE A 194 -3.69 -0.53 8.47
CA PHE A 194 -3.58 -1.68 9.38
C PHE A 194 -4.92 -2.39 9.62
N ASN A 195 -6.02 -1.75 9.27
CA ASN A 195 -7.39 -2.18 9.57
C ASN A 195 -8.11 -2.68 8.31
N GLN A 196 -7.63 -3.79 7.74
CA GLN A 196 -8.39 -4.47 6.70
C GLN A 196 -9.69 -5.02 7.30
N GLY A 197 -10.83 -4.50 6.81
CA GLY A 197 -12.14 -5.01 7.15
C GLY A 197 -12.28 -6.47 6.68
N ARG A 198 -13.05 -7.25 7.44
CA ARG A 198 -13.44 -8.61 7.08
C ARG A 198 -14.95 -8.68 6.95
N SER A 199 -15.43 -9.19 5.84
CA SER A 199 -16.80 -9.67 5.70
C SER A 199 -16.87 -11.08 6.20
N ILE A 200 -17.84 -11.36 7.06
CA ILE A 200 -18.00 -12.66 7.70
C ILE A 200 -19.43 -13.14 7.44
N ILE A 201 -19.54 -14.33 6.89
CA ILE A 201 -20.80 -15.03 6.69
C ILE A 201 -20.84 -16.20 7.66
N VAL A 202 -21.92 -16.27 8.47
CA VAL A 202 -22.12 -17.36 9.42
C VAL A 202 -23.39 -18.11 9.08
N ILE A 203 -23.26 -19.42 8.86
CA ILE A 203 -24.37 -20.33 8.60
C ILE A 203 -24.45 -21.29 9.78
N SER A 204 -25.57 -21.25 10.51
CA SER A 204 -25.80 -22.07 11.69
C SER A 204 -27.29 -22.29 11.91
N ASN A 205 -27.62 -23.41 12.53
CA ASN A 205 -29.00 -23.66 13.01
C ASN A 205 -29.37 -22.78 14.22
N LYS A 206 -28.35 -22.20 14.92
CA LYS A 206 -28.49 -21.28 16.06
C LYS A 206 -28.26 -19.81 15.66
N SER A 207 -28.50 -19.45 14.39
CA SER A 207 -28.20 -18.11 13.88
C SER A 207 -28.83 -16.97 14.69
N LYS A 208 -30.01 -17.19 15.29
CA LYS A 208 -30.66 -16.16 16.10
C LYS A 208 -29.91 -15.92 17.41
N GLU A 209 -29.54 -17.00 18.13
CA GLU A 209 -28.78 -16.92 19.37
C GLU A 209 -27.37 -16.30 19.15
N ILE A 210 -26.69 -16.73 18.07
CA ILE A 210 -25.40 -16.17 17.66
C ILE A 210 -25.52 -14.68 17.37
N GLY A 211 -26.55 -14.29 16.61
CA GLY A 211 -26.75 -12.89 16.26
C GLY A 211 -27.04 -11.99 17.45
N GLU A 212 -27.89 -12.44 18.38
CA GLU A 212 -28.18 -11.74 19.64
C GLU A 212 -26.90 -11.58 20.48
N HIS A 213 -26.07 -12.62 20.56
CA HIS A 213 -24.80 -12.57 21.27
C HIS A 213 -23.82 -11.57 20.62
N ILE A 214 -23.68 -11.59 19.30
CA ILE A 214 -22.82 -10.66 18.55
C ILE A 214 -23.23 -9.21 18.79
N ILE A 215 -24.52 -8.92 18.73
CA ILE A 215 -25.03 -7.55 18.94
C ILE A 215 -24.82 -7.10 20.39
N ASN A 216 -25.22 -7.93 21.36
CA ASN A 216 -25.27 -7.54 22.77
C ASN A 216 -23.89 -7.55 23.44
N ASN A 217 -23.02 -8.50 23.10
CA ASN A 217 -21.73 -8.67 23.77
C ASN A 217 -20.56 -8.05 23.01
N LEU A 218 -20.60 -8.05 21.67
CA LEU A 218 -19.54 -7.50 20.84
C LEU A 218 -19.89 -6.14 20.22
N GLY A 219 -21.19 -5.77 20.26
CA GLY A 219 -21.66 -4.51 19.69
C GLY A 219 -21.51 -4.42 18.16
N ILE A 220 -21.34 -5.54 17.47
CA ILE A 220 -21.16 -5.57 16.01
C ILE A 220 -22.53 -5.58 15.35
N SER A 221 -22.69 -4.70 14.33
CA SER A 221 -23.89 -4.71 13.49
C SER A 221 -23.92 -5.97 12.62
N ILE A 222 -25.08 -6.61 12.54
CA ILE A 222 -25.29 -7.78 11.69
C ILE A 222 -26.48 -7.58 10.76
N THR A 223 -26.46 -8.31 9.66
CA THR A 223 -27.61 -8.41 8.73
C THR A 223 -27.98 -9.88 8.60
N TYR A 224 -29.27 -10.19 8.77
CA TYR A 224 -29.78 -11.52 8.48
C TYR A 224 -30.17 -11.61 7.00
N LEU A 225 -29.60 -12.60 6.31
CA LEU A 225 -30.01 -12.99 4.96
C LEU A 225 -30.88 -14.25 5.06
N GLU A 226 -32.03 -14.24 4.43
CA GLU A 226 -32.89 -15.44 4.35
C GLU A 226 -32.38 -16.34 3.23
N GLY A 227 -32.17 -17.61 3.54
CA GLY A 227 -31.73 -18.63 2.58
C GLY A 227 -32.45 -19.95 2.80
N TYR A 228 -32.26 -20.88 1.87
CA TYR A 228 -32.77 -22.23 1.97
C TYR A 228 -31.62 -23.22 1.82
N GLY A 229 -31.55 -24.20 2.70
CA GLY A 229 -30.59 -25.30 2.58
C GLY A 229 -30.87 -26.10 1.30
N GLY A 230 -29.92 -26.14 0.38
CA GLY A 230 -30.09 -26.79 -0.92
C GLY A 230 -30.40 -28.27 -0.86
N TYR A 231 -29.94 -28.98 0.18
CA TYR A 231 -30.17 -30.41 0.35
C TYR A 231 -31.50 -30.75 1.06
N LEU A 232 -31.81 -30.02 2.12
CA LEU A 232 -33.00 -30.31 2.94
C LEU A 232 -34.18 -29.38 2.69
N GLY A 233 -34.02 -28.34 1.85
CA GLY A 233 -35.07 -27.33 1.58
C GLY A 233 -35.46 -26.50 2.81
N LYS A 234 -34.76 -26.63 3.95
CA LYS A 234 -35.10 -25.92 5.18
C LYS A 234 -34.71 -24.47 5.11
N LYS A 235 -35.60 -23.59 5.59
CA LYS A 235 -35.32 -22.17 5.73
C LYS A 235 -34.22 -21.95 6.75
N SER A 236 -33.19 -21.18 6.41
CA SER A 236 -32.06 -20.84 7.26
C SER A 236 -31.82 -19.34 7.25
N LYS A 237 -31.44 -18.76 8.38
CA LYS A 237 -30.96 -17.39 8.48
C LYS A 237 -29.44 -17.40 8.47
N VAL A 238 -28.86 -16.73 7.50
CA VAL A 238 -27.42 -16.53 7.39
C VAL A 238 -27.09 -15.15 8.00
N ILE A 239 -26.08 -15.08 8.84
CA ILE A 239 -25.60 -13.82 9.42
C ILE A 239 -24.50 -13.28 8.52
N LEU A 240 -24.65 -12.04 8.08
CA LEU A 240 -23.61 -11.25 7.45
C LEU A 240 -23.18 -10.17 8.44
N CYS A 241 -21.90 -10.08 8.75
CA CYS A 241 -21.34 -8.99 9.53
C CYS A 241 -19.97 -8.56 8.99
N ILE A 242 -19.62 -7.32 9.27
CA ILE A 242 -18.34 -6.74 8.91
C ILE A 242 -17.62 -6.34 10.18
N THR A 243 -16.36 -6.73 10.31
CA THR A 243 -15.52 -6.39 11.46
C THR A 243 -14.07 -6.15 11.03
N ASP A 244 -13.25 -5.66 11.93
CA ASP A 244 -11.81 -5.53 11.73
C ASP A 244 -11.07 -6.86 12.01
N LYS A 245 -9.82 -6.95 11.58
CA LYS A 245 -8.99 -8.15 11.75
C LYS A 245 -8.69 -8.49 13.21
N PHE A 246 -8.74 -7.52 14.12
CA PHE A 246 -8.40 -7.73 15.54
C PHE A 246 -9.60 -8.26 16.32
N THR A 247 -10.81 -7.86 15.94
CA THR A 247 -12.06 -8.33 16.57
C THR A 247 -12.47 -9.72 16.06
N TYR A 248 -12.07 -10.09 14.82
CA TYR A 248 -12.42 -11.38 14.22
C TYR A 248 -12.10 -12.63 15.06
N PRO A 249 -10.90 -12.78 15.68
CA PRO A 249 -10.60 -13.97 16.49
C PRO A 249 -11.57 -14.14 17.66
N THR A 250 -11.93 -13.03 18.32
CA THR A 250 -12.89 -13.02 19.42
C THR A 250 -14.30 -13.37 18.93
N LEU A 251 -14.71 -12.78 17.81
CA LEU A 251 -15.98 -13.09 17.16
C LEU A 251 -16.09 -14.59 16.81
N LYS A 252 -15.07 -15.13 16.14
CA LYS A 252 -15.01 -16.55 15.78
C LYS A 252 -15.11 -17.46 17.00
N LYS A 253 -14.39 -17.15 18.06
CA LYS A 253 -14.43 -17.91 19.31
C LYS A 253 -15.85 -17.93 19.90
N ASN A 254 -16.49 -16.78 20.01
CA ASN A 254 -17.85 -16.68 20.57
C ASN A 254 -18.89 -17.42 19.72
N ILE A 255 -18.76 -17.39 18.38
CA ILE A 255 -19.66 -18.14 17.50
C ILE A 255 -19.52 -19.66 17.76
N LEU A 256 -18.28 -20.16 17.81
CA LEU A 256 -17.99 -21.58 17.99
C LEU A 256 -18.34 -22.09 19.41
N GLU A 257 -18.34 -21.22 20.41
CA GLU A 257 -18.84 -21.58 21.79
C GLU A 257 -20.35 -21.78 21.81
N ILE A 258 -21.13 -21.07 20.96
CA ILE A 258 -22.58 -21.25 20.86
C ILE A 258 -22.93 -22.43 19.96
N ASP A 259 -22.26 -22.55 18.82
CA ASP A 259 -22.44 -23.64 17.87
C ASP A 259 -21.11 -24.09 17.27
N SER A 260 -20.57 -25.19 17.76
CA SER A 260 -19.31 -25.77 17.27
C SER A 260 -19.38 -26.23 15.80
N ASN A 261 -20.59 -26.43 15.26
CA ASN A 261 -20.81 -26.83 13.86
C ASN A 261 -21.14 -25.65 12.93
N ALA A 262 -21.07 -24.41 13.43
CA ALA A 262 -21.31 -23.24 12.60
C ALA A 262 -20.26 -23.14 11.47
N ILE A 263 -20.73 -22.90 10.25
CA ILE A 263 -19.85 -22.60 9.12
C ILE A 263 -19.57 -21.10 9.16
N ILE A 264 -18.28 -20.74 9.21
CA ILE A 264 -17.82 -19.34 9.21
C ILE A 264 -16.97 -19.14 7.97
N GLU A 265 -17.47 -18.38 7.02
CA GLU A 265 -16.74 -17.94 5.84
C GLU A 265 -16.24 -16.52 6.08
N THR A 266 -15.00 -16.22 5.66
CA THR A 266 -14.39 -14.92 5.89
C THR A 266 -13.68 -14.45 4.62
N SER A 267 -14.08 -13.29 4.13
CA SER A 267 -13.48 -12.63 2.97
C SER A 267 -12.83 -11.31 3.38
N TYR A 268 -11.72 -10.97 2.75
CA TYR A 268 -11.10 -9.64 2.91
C TYR A 268 -11.90 -8.61 2.12
N LEU A 269 -12.16 -7.47 2.75
CA LEU A 269 -12.76 -6.32 2.06
C LEU A 269 -11.65 -5.47 1.46
N ALA A 270 -11.68 -5.29 0.15
CA ALA A 270 -10.75 -4.40 -0.56
C ALA A 270 -11.03 -2.92 -0.22
N ASP A 271 -12.30 -2.55 -0.01
CA ASP A 271 -12.71 -1.22 0.44
C ASP A 271 -14.03 -1.32 1.21
N SER A 272 -14.21 -0.47 2.20
CA SER A 272 -15.43 -0.40 2.99
C SER A 272 -15.64 0.99 3.54
N HIS A 273 -16.73 1.62 3.13
CA HIS A 273 -17.19 2.91 3.65
C HIS A 273 -18.21 2.72 4.76
N ASN A 274 -18.16 3.57 5.79
CA ASN A 274 -19.13 3.59 6.90
C ASN A 274 -19.24 2.25 7.65
N ILE A 275 -18.14 1.49 7.76
CA ILE A 275 -18.08 0.54 8.86
C ILE A 275 -18.14 1.42 10.12
N GLU A 276 -19.32 1.49 10.73
CA GLU A 276 -19.40 2.03 12.06
C GLU A 276 -18.37 1.26 12.87
N LYS A 277 -17.31 1.96 13.29
CA LYS A 277 -16.50 1.49 14.40
C LYS A 277 -17.50 1.40 15.53
N THR A 278 -18.02 0.21 15.76
CA THR A 278 -18.67 -0.10 17.02
C THR A 278 -17.55 -0.10 18.02
N SER A 279 -17.20 1.13 18.35
CA SER A 279 -16.15 1.52 19.23
C SER A 279 -16.49 0.89 20.55
N ILE A 280 -15.52 0.35 21.22
CA ILE A 280 -15.56 0.05 22.66
C ILE A 280 -16.27 1.19 23.43
N GLU A 281 -16.22 2.43 22.96
CA GLU A 281 -17.03 3.57 23.46
C GLU A 281 -18.54 3.35 23.42
N HIS A 282 -19.10 2.66 22.44
CA HIS A 282 -20.55 2.42 22.39
C HIS A 282 -20.97 1.37 23.43
N VAL A 283 -20.13 0.36 23.63
CA VAL A 283 -20.36 -0.68 24.68
C VAL A 283 -20.18 -0.06 26.07
N ILE A 284 -19.20 0.84 26.25
CA ILE A 284 -18.95 1.54 27.51
C ILE A 284 -20.09 2.53 27.79
N ARG A 285 -20.56 3.32 26.83
CA ARG A 285 -21.71 4.21 27.00
C ARG A 285 -22.98 3.47 27.38
N LYS A 286 -23.25 2.29 26.78
CA LYS A 286 -24.45 1.50 27.12
C LYS A 286 -24.36 0.89 28.52
N LYS A 287 -23.15 0.58 29.03
CA LYS A 287 -22.93 0.10 30.40
C LYS A 287 -22.95 1.21 31.46
N LEU A 288 -22.76 2.47 31.06
CA LEU A 288 -22.80 3.63 31.99
C LEU A 288 -24.20 4.27 32.09
N ILE A 289 -25.15 3.88 31.23
CA ILE A 289 -26.50 4.43 31.17
C ILE A 289 -27.54 3.43 31.76
N ASN A 290 -27.14 2.18 32.02
CA ASN A 290 -27.90 1.19 32.79
C ASN A 290 -27.21 0.91 34.13
#